data_87fe372515bd3fe3df0ed0ba71ab0ab9
#
_entry.id   87fe372515bd3fe3df0ed0ba71ab0ab9
#
_cell.length_a   1.000
_cell.length_b   1.000
_cell.length_c   1.000
_cell.angle_alpha   90.00
_cell.angle_beta   90.00
_cell.angle_gamma   90.00
#
_symmetry.space_group_name_H-M   'P 1'
#
loop_
_entity.id
_entity.type
_entity.pdbx_description
1 polymer ?
#
loop_
_entity_poly.entity_id
_entity_poly.type
_entity_poly.pdbx_seq_one_letter_code
_entity_poly.pdbx_strand_id
1 'polypeptide(L)'
;MQNRIIFLLIAILIISSCARPYRKINMTSIPFKENRVENKISYSVRQGLMYNTRNFFYAKKEQKKDLSLMAIKIINKSELPININDLQFSCGASVPIAPIRKEDYYNAIKQKAGLYWLYSVGFMVYPKPAVTKDPVTGVQTNQPNNPKKFIKNGKQYIPLPFGLPVAAANYGIAYRANKKLKNDLEYLDLANKVIQPGDSIFGILSFKGVANCGDIFITVKE
;
A
#
# COMPACT_ATOMS: atom_id res chain seq x y z
N MET A 1 -14.22 8.09 34.49
CA MET A 1 -13.59 8.83 33.40
C MET A 1 -12.53 8.00 32.70
N GLN A 2 -11.66 7.32 33.41
CA GLN A 2 -10.53 6.53 32.89
C GLN A 2 -10.93 5.48 31.83
N ASN A 3 -12.03 4.78 32.03
CA ASN A 3 -12.51 3.74 31.09
C ASN A 3 -13.00 4.32 29.73
N ARG A 4 -13.53 5.55 29.72
CA ARG A 4 -13.96 6.21 28.46
C ARG A 4 -12.78 6.64 27.62
N ILE A 5 -11.69 7.08 28.26
CA ILE A 5 -10.45 7.48 27.58
C ILE A 5 -9.79 6.26 26.94
N ILE A 6 -9.73 5.13 27.65
CA ILE A 6 -9.18 3.88 27.14
C ILE A 6 -10.00 3.37 25.92
N PHE A 7 -11.34 3.45 26.00
CA PHE A 7 -12.22 3.07 24.90
C PHE A 7 -12.00 3.95 23.66
N LEU A 8 -11.80 5.25 23.86
CA LEU A 8 -11.54 6.22 22.79
C LEU A 8 -10.18 5.97 22.14
N LEU A 9 -9.14 5.69 22.92
CA LEU A 9 -7.81 5.32 22.42
C LEU A 9 -7.83 4.02 21.61
N ILE A 10 -8.56 3.00 22.07
CA ILE A 10 -8.72 1.74 21.36
C ILE A 10 -9.48 1.97 20.03
N ALA A 11 -10.55 2.76 20.03
CA ALA A 11 -11.29 3.11 18.82
C ALA A 11 -10.41 3.84 17.79
N ILE A 12 -9.58 4.79 18.24
CA ILE A 12 -8.63 5.51 17.37
C ILE A 12 -7.59 4.55 16.78
N LEU A 13 -7.05 3.62 17.57
CA LEU A 13 -6.10 2.62 17.10
C LEU A 13 -6.72 1.69 16.05
N ILE A 14 -7.97 1.28 16.22
CA ILE A 14 -8.69 0.45 15.25
C ILE A 14 -8.91 1.20 13.94
N ILE A 15 -9.33 2.46 13.99
CA ILE A 15 -9.58 3.28 12.81
C ILE A 15 -8.28 3.58 12.04
N SER A 16 -7.17 3.82 12.73
CA SER A 16 -5.88 4.12 12.12
C SER A 16 -5.21 2.92 11.44
N SER A 17 -5.59 1.70 11.82
CA SER A 17 -4.98 0.45 11.34
C SER A 17 -5.77 -0.25 10.25
N CYS A 18 -6.89 0.32 9.78
CA CYS A 18 -7.71 -0.26 8.73
C CYS A 18 -6.93 -0.44 7.41
N ALA A 19 -7.14 -1.57 6.75
CA ALA A 19 -6.66 -1.80 5.41
C ALA A 19 -7.20 -0.74 4.44
N ARG A 20 -6.36 -0.32 3.52
CA ARG A 20 -6.72 0.73 2.55
C ARG A 20 -7.00 0.12 1.18
N PRO A 21 -8.10 0.51 0.53
CA PRO A 21 -8.36 0.09 -0.85
C PRO A 21 -7.31 0.69 -1.79
N TYR A 22 -7.07 -0.01 -2.90
CA TYR A 22 -6.24 0.48 -4.00
C TYR A 22 -7.15 0.96 -5.14
N ARG A 23 -6.82 2.11 -5.71
CA ARG A 23 -7.47 2.66 -6.90
C ARG A 23 -6.66 2.30 -8.13
N LYS A 24 -7.31 1.69 -9.12
CA LYS A 24 -6.69 1.31 -10.39
C LYS A 24 -6.08 2.53 -11.08
N ILE A 25 -4.90 2.35 -11.64
CA ILE A 25 -4.23 3.37 -12.44
C ILE A 25 -4.88 3.40 -13.83
N ASN A 26 -5.39 4.58 -14.19
CA ASN A 26 -5.91 4.80 -15.54
C ASN A 26 -4.96 5.74 -16.29
N MET A 27 -4.20 5.20 -17.23
CA MET A 27 -3.19 5.95 -17.99
C MET A 27 -3.80 7.08 -18.82
N THR A 28 -5.05 6.93 -19.30
CA THR A 28 -5.71 7.96 -20.12
C THR A 28 -6.12 9.19 -19.33
N SER A 29 -6.25 9.06 -18.01
CA SER A 29 -6.59 10.17 -17.11
C SER A 29 -5.38 10.89 -16.52
N ILE A 30 -4.16 10.45 -16.84
CA ILE A 30 -2.94 11.05 -16.30
C ILE A 30 -2.59 12.30 -17.12
N PRO A 31 -2.55 13.48 -16.49
CA PRO A 31 -2.09 14.68 -17.18
C PRO A 31 -0.57 14.62 -17.33
N PHE A 32 -0.10 14.25 -18.51
CA PHE A 32 1.31 14.35 -18.83
C PHE A 32 1.70 15.82 -18.98
N LYS A 33 2.89 16.18 -18.51
CA LYS A 33 3.51 17.46 -18.84
C LYS A 33 3.83 17.50 -20.33
N GLU A 34 4.19 18.68 -20.83
CA GLU A 34 4.62 18.87 -22.23
C GLU A 34 5.64 17.82 -22.66
N ASN A 35 5.54 17.43 -23.91
CA ASN A 35 6.49 16.48 -24.51
C ASN A 35 7.87 17.12 -24.59
N ARG A 36 8.85 16.47 -24.00
CA ARG A 36 10.26 16.79 -24.24
C ARG A 36 10.72 16.05 -25.48
N VAL A 37 11.56 16.69 -26.25
CA VAL A 37 12.17 16.09 -27.45
C VAL A 37 13.64 15.98 -27.19
N GLU A 38 14.17 14.77 -27.30
CA GLU A 38 15.59 14.50 -27.13
C GLU A 38 16.02 13.54 -28.25
N ASN A 39 16.88 14.02 -29.15
CA ASN A 39 17.40 13.26 -30.28
C ASN A 39 16.30 12.48 -31.05
N LYS A 40 16.24 11.17 -30.79
CA LYS A 40 15.40 10.21 -31.52
C LYS A 40 14.05 9.93 -30.83
N ILE A 41 13.77 10.54 -29.70
CA ILE A 41 12.55 10.28 -28.92
C ILE A 41 11.85 11.57 -28.50
N SER A 42 10.53 11.49 -28.37
CA SER A 42 9.74 12.47 -27.65
C SER A 42 9.08 11.80 -26.46
N TYR A 43 9.18 12.38 -25.27
CA TYR A 43 8.69 11.75 -24.06
C TYR A 43 8.03 12.72 -23.10
N SER A 44 7.18 12.17 -22.25
CA SER A 44 6.58 12.88 -21.13
C SER A 44 6.62 12.00 -19.90
N VAL A 45 6.95 12.57 -18.77
CA VAL A 45 7.04 11.85 -17.48
C VAL A 45 6.11 12.48 -16.46
N ARG A 46 5.37 11.64 -15.74
CA ARG A 46 4.58 12.04 -14.58
C ARG A 46 5.06 11.32 -13.34
N GLN A 47 5.69 12.07 -12.45
CA GLN A 47 6.14 11.59 -11.15
C GLN A 47 4.99 11.57 -10.14
N GLY A 48 5.19 10.85 -9.01
CA GLY A 48 4.23 10.79 -7.91
C GLY A 48 2.90 10.14 -8.31
N LEU A 49 2.95 9.11 -9.13
CA LEU A 49 1.79 8.47 -9.71
C LEU A 49 0.81 7.98 -8.63
N MET A 50 1.31 7.39 -7.55
CA MET A 50 0.47 6.94 -6.43
C MET A 50 -0.30 8.09 -5.75
N TYR A 51 0.34 9.26 -5.61
CA TYR A 51 -0.33 10.43 -5.07
C TYR A 51 -1.39 10.97 -6.03
N ASN A 52 -1.06 11.11 -7.31
CA ASN A 52 -1.95 11.63 -8.36
C ASN A 52 -3.19 10.74 -8.57
N THR A 53 -3.08 9.43 -8.36
CA THR A 53 -4.18 8.47 -8.44
C THR A 53 -4.92 8.29 -7.10
N ARG A 54 -4.66 9.16 -6.12
CA ARG A 54 -5.24 9.12 -4.77
C ARG A 54 -4.98 7.82 -4.01
N ASN A 55 -3.89 7.15 -4.31
CA ASN A 55 -3.39 5.99 -3.59
C ASN A 55 -2.47 6.41 -2.43
N PHE A 56 -2.93 7.34 -1.58
CA PHE A 56 -2.12 8.02 -0.57
C PHE A 56 -1.39 7.09 0.40
N PHE A 57 -1.97 5.94 0.71
CA PHE A 57 -1.30 4.95 1.56
C PHE A 57 -0.03 4.41 0.90
N TYR A 58 -0.09 4.12 -0.39
CA TYR A 58 1.05 3.64 -1.17
C TYR A 58 2.06 4.77 -1.42
N ALA A 59 1.59 5.99 -1.70
CA ALA A 59 2.45 7.16 -1.84
C ALA A 59 3.28 7.44 -0.57
N LYS A 60 2.69 7.31 0.63
CA LYS A 60 3.43 7.42 1.90
C LYS A 60 4.48 6.32 2.06
N LYS A 61 4.21 5.11 1.57
CA LYS A 61 5.19 4.02 1.59
C LYS A 61 6.32 4.25 0.59
N GLU A 62 6.01 4.77 -0.61
CA GLU A 62 7.01 5.20 -1.57
C GLU A 62 7.97 6.18 -0.93
N GLN A 63 7.44 7.28 -0.37
CA GLN A 63 8.24 8.30 0.30
C GLN A 63 9.13 7.72 1.41
N LYS A 64 8.56 6.86 2.28
CA LYS A 64 9.31 6.24 3.38
C LYS A 64 10.44 5.33 2.92
N LYS A 65 10.36 4.78 1.71
CA LYS A 65 11.31 3.80 1.16
C LYS A 65 12.15 4.37 0.03
N ASP A 66 12.02 5.67 -0.21
CA ASP A 66 12.70 6.36 -1.30
C ASP A 66 12.45 5.69 -2.66
N LEU A 67 11.17 5.37 -2.91
CA LEU A 67 10.69 4.77 -4.14
C LEU A 67 9.75 5.73 -4.86
N SER A 68 9.67 5.63 -6.16
CA SER A 68 8.68 6.35 -6.96
C SER A 68 8.22 5.51 -8.14
N LEU A 69 6.92 5.42 -8.34
CA LEU A 69 6.31 4.92 -9.55
C LEU A 69 6.01 6.10 -10.47
N MET A 70 6.49 6.03 -11.69
CA MET A 70 6.33 7.07 -12.69
C MET A 70 5.52 6.57 -13.87
N ALA A 71 4.60 7.39 -14.36
CA ALA A 71 3.98 7.17 -15.66
C ALA A 71 4.82 7.83 -16.74
N ILE A 72 5.07 7.11 -17.80
CA ILE A 72 5.92 7.54 -18.90
C ILE A 72 5.18 7.31 -20.21
N LYS A 73 5.21 8.32 -21.06
CA LYS A 73 4.81 8.25 -22.46
C LYS A 73 6.06 8.46 -23.30
N ILE A 74 6.30 7.58 -24.28
CA ILE A 74 7.43 7.69 -25.20
C ILE A 74 6.91 7.54 -26.62
N ILE A 75 7.41 8.39 -27.51
CA ILE A 75 7.16 8.34 -28.96
C ILE A 75 8.53 8.13 -29.61
N ASN A 76 8.66 7.08 -30.39
CA ASN A 76 9.87 6.83 -31.15
C ASN A 76 9.84 7.69 -32.44
N LYS A 77 10.76 8.64 -32.57
CA LYS A 77 10.94 9.50 -33.75
C LYS A 77 12.09 9.06 -34.63
N SER A 78 12.76 7.95 -34.28
CA SER A 78 13.84 7.40 -35.09
C SER A 78 13.28 6.47 -36.17
N GLU A 79 14.14 6.12 -37.13
CA GLU A 79 13.84 5.15 -38.19
C GLU A 79 14.00 3.69 -37.71
N LEU A 80 14.55 3.46 -36.53
CA LEU A 80 14.83 2.14 -35.96
C LEU A 80 13.97 1.85 -34.71
N PRO A 81 13.62 0.59 -34.47
CA PRO A 81 12.99 0.19 -33.22
C PRO A 81 13.86 0.53 -32.02
N ILE A 82 13.25 1.01 -30.93
CA ILE A 82 13.93 1.33 -29.67
C ILE A 82 13.42 0.39 -28.58
N ASN A 83 14.34 -0.33 -27.91
CA ASN A 83 14.01 -1.11 -26.72
C ASN A 83 14.05 -0.18 -25.50
N ILE A 84 13.08 -0.34 -24.59
CA ILE A 84 13.05 0.45 -23.34
C ILE A 84 14.31 0.24 -22.49
N ASN A 85 14.95 -0.93 -22.58
CA ASN A 85 16.20 -1.22 -21.86
C ASN A 85 17.42 -0.44 -22.43
N ASP A 86 17.31 0.05 -23.65
CA ASP A 86 18.35 0.87 -24.27
C ASP A 86 18.20 2.35 -23.92
N LEU A 87 17.19 2.69 -23.14
CA LEU A 87 17.02 4.03 -22.61
C LEU A 87 17.83 4.24 -21.34
N GLN A 88 18.41 5.41 -21.24
CA GLN A 88 19.03 5.93 -20.03
C GLN A 88 18.07 6.92 -19.37
N PHE A 89 17.95 6.82 -18.08
CA PHE A 89 17.16 7.74 -17.28
C PHE A 89 18.11 8.53 -16.37
N SER A 90 17.88 9.83 -16.24
CA SER A 90 18.64 10.67 -15.33
C SER A 90 17.76 11.63 -14.56
N CYS A 91 18.17 11.94 -13.35
CA CYS A 91 17.61 12.97 -12.49
C CYS A 91 18.36 14.28 -12.72
N GLY A 92 17.70 15.29 -13.26
CA GLY A 92 18.41 16.46 -13.78
C GLY A 92 19.34 16.08 -14.92
N ALA A 93 20.30 16.95 -15.22
CA ALA A 93 21.19 16.78 -16.38
C ALA A 93 22.27 15.68 -16.21
N SER A 94 22.53 15.18 -14.99
CA SER A 94 23.77 14.43 -14.76
C SER A 94 23.69 13.23 -13.79
N VAL A 95 22.60 13.02 -13.06
CA VAL A 95 22.53 11.91 -12.10
C VAL A 95 21.82 10.72 -12.73
N PRO A 96 22.54 9.65 -13.12
CA PRO A 96 21.89 8.49 -13.73
C PRO A 96 21.03 7.77 -12.69
N ILE A 97 19.84 7.33 -13.12
CA ILE A 97 18.92 6.53 -12.33
C ILE A 97 18.56 5.27 -13.12
N ALA A 98 18.42 4.16 -12.40
CA ALA A 98 18.02 2.90 -13.03
C ALA A 98 16.62 2.48 -12.55
N PRO A 99 15.80 1.97 -13.47
CA PRO A 99 14.54 1.33 -13.08
C PRO A 99 14.81 0.12 -12.17
N ILE A 100 13.98 -0.05 -11.16
CA ILE A 100 13.97 -1.27 -10.34
C ILE A 100 12.91 -2.25 -10.85
N ARG A 101 13.09 -3.52 -10.55
CA ARG A 101 12.13 -4.55 -10.95
C ARG A 101 10.77 -4.30 -10.29
N LYS A 102 9.69 -4.53 -11.02
CA LYS A 102 8.32 -4.38 -10.53
C LYS A 102 8.03 -5.24 -9.30
N GLU A 103 8.66 -6.42 -9.20
CA GLU A 103 8.52 -7.32 -8.06
C GLU A 103 9.12 -6.71 -6.78
N ASP A 104 10.28 -6.07 -6.89
CA ASP A 104 10.95 -5.42 -5.77
C ASP A 104 10.13 -4.22 -5.29
N TYR A 105 9.65 -3.41 -6.23
CA TYR A 105 8.74 -2.31 -5.93
C TYR A 105 7.44 -2.82 -5.26
N TYR A 106 6.76 -3.83 -5.85
CA TYR A 106 5.57 -4.42 -5.27
C TYR A 106 5.78 -4.92 -3.85
N ASN A 107 6.86 -5.70 -3.63
CA ASN A 107 7.19 -6.24 -2.31
C ASN A 107 7.47 -5.14 -1.27
N ALA A 108 8.02 -4.02 -1.73
CA ALA A 108 8.28 -2.89 -0.87
C ALA A 108 6.99 -2.19 -0.40
N ILE A 109 5.99 -2.00 -1.28
CA ILE A 109 4.83 -1.15 -0.98
C ILE A 109 3.54 -1.90 -0.66
N LYS A 110 3.43 -3.20 -0.98
CA LYS A 110 2.22 -4.00 -0.69
C LYS A 110 1.81 -3.91 0.79
N GLN A 111 0.53 -4.06 1.07
CA GLN A 111 0.02 -4.16 2.43
C GLN A 111 0.39 -5.52 3.02
N LYS A 112 0.81 -5.54 4.27
CA LYS A 112 1.09 -6.80 5.00
C LYS A 112 -0.23 -7.42 5.47
N ALA A 113 -0.99 -8.01 4.54
CA ALA A 113 -2.34 -8.53 4.80
C ALA A 113 -2.39 -9.51 6.00
N GLY A 114 -1.38 -10.36 6.17
CA GLY A 114 -1.32 -11.31 7.29
C GLY A 114 -1.30 -10.66 8.67
N LEU A 115 -0.82 -9.41 8.80
CA LEU A 115 -0.81 -8.71 10.09
C LEU A 115 -2.21 -8.36 10.59
N TYR A 116 -3.20 -8.31 9.70
CA TYR A 116 -4.58 -8.02 10.11
C TYR A 116 -5.20 -9.12 10.96
N TRP A 117 -4.69 -10.36 10.90
CA TRP A 117 -5.11 -11.45 11.77
C TRP A 117 -4.75 -11.21 13.25
N LEU A 118 -3.78 -10.35 13.53
CA LEU A 118 -3.46 -9.98 14.92
C LEU A 118 -4.65 -9.28 15.62
N TYR A 119 -5.55 -8.65 14.86
CA TYR A 119 -6.76 -8.08 15.42
C TYR A 119 -7.74 -9.13 15.96
N SER A 120 -7.69 -10.37 15.46
CA SER A 120 -8.53 -11.45 15.98
C SER A 120 -8.19 -11.83 17.41
N VAL A 121 -6.93 -11.62 17.83
CA VAL A 121 -6.42 -11.98 19.16
C VAL A 121 -6.57 -10.85 20.20
N GLY A 122 -6.70 -9.59 19.72
CA GLY A 122 -6.53 -8.39 20.53
C GLY A 122 -7.74 -7.94 21.35
N PHE A 123 -8.90 -8.58 21.21
CA PHE A 123 -10.12 -8.11 21.88
C PHE A 123 -10.57 -9.04 22.99
N MET A 124 -9.74 -9.19 24.01
CA MET A 124 -10.20 -9.66 25.31
C MET A 124 -10.69 -8.48 26.13
N VAL A 125 -11.99 -8.39 26.36
CA VAL A 125 -12.58 -7.30 27.11
C VAL A 125 -13.05 -7.80 28.46
N TYR A 126 -12.48 -7.19 29.44
CA TYR A 126 -12.91 -6.82 30.80
C TYR A 126 -13.21 -7.87 31.82
N PRO A 127 -12.57 -7.67 32.96
CA PRO A 127 -12.97 -8.38 34.17
C PRO A 127 -14.21 -7.72 34.79
N LYS A 128 -15.35 -8.36 34.70
CA LYS A 128 -16.34 -8.17 35.75
C LYS A 128 -15.92 -9.02 36.96
N PRO A 129 -15.93 -8.47 38.15
CA PRO A 129 -15.72 -9.31 39.32
C PRO A 129 -16.78 -10.41 39.34
N ALA A 130 -16.33 -11.65 39.35
CA ALA A 130 -17.22 -12.82 39.40
C ALA A 130 -17.69 -13.07 40.85
N VAL A 131 -18.17 -12.04 41.50
CA VAL A 131 -18.68 -12.16 42.88
C VAL A 131 -20.16 -11.84 42.82
N THR A 132 -20.97 -12.88 42.77
CA THR A 132 -22.38 -12.78 43.16
C THR A 132 -22.46 -12.95 44.66
N LYS A 133 -22.77 -11.89 45.38
CA LYS A 133 -23.21 -12.03 46.77
C LYS A 133 -24.63 -12.54 46.73
N ASP A 134 -24.87 -13.65 47.41
CA ASP A 134 -26.23 -14.10 47.70
C ASP A 134 -26.90 -13.03 48.56
N PRO A 135 -28.00 -12.44 48.12
CA PRO A 135 -28.64 -11.34 48.83
C PRO A 135 -29.24 -11.78 50.18
N VAL A 136 -29.42 -13.09 50.43
CA VAL A 136 -30.03 -13.63 51.64
C VAL A 136 -28.99 -14.07 52.66
N THR A 137 -27.89 -14.69 52.20
CA THR A 137 -26.91 -15.29 53.10
C THR A 137 -25.61 -14.50 53.20
N GLY A 138 -25.39 -13.51 52.33
CA GLY A 138 -24.14 -12.74 52.29
C GLY A 138 -22.92 -13.55 51.82
N VAL A 139 -23.10 -14.84 51.53
CA VAL A 139 -22.04 -15.75 51.14
C VAL A 139 -21.62 -15.50 49.68
N GLN A 140 -20.32 -15.32 49.45
CA GLN A 140 -19.77 -15.18 48.14
C GLN A 140 -19.65 -16.56 47.48
N THR A 141 -20.51 -16.89 46.55
CA THR A 141 -20.40 -18.12 45.75
C THR A 141 -19.67 -17.85 44.45
N ASN A 142 -18.54 -18.53 44.29
CA ASN A 142 -17.90 -18.65 43.00
C ASN A 142 -18.81 -19.51 42.12
N GLN A 143 -19.44 -18.93 41.09
CA GLN A 143 -20.23 -19.72 40.13
C GLN A 143 -19.35 -20.72 39.42
N PRO A 144 -19.71 -22.04 39.47
CA PRO A 144 -18.91 -23.06 38.86
C PRO A 144 -19.07 -23.04 37.32
N ASN A 145 -17.93 -23.09 36.70
CA ASN A 145 -17.66 -23.71 35.40
C ASN A 145 -18.63 -23.48 34.22
N ASN A 146 -18.62 -22.27 33.66
CA ASN A 146 -18.99 -22.13 32.28
C ASN A 146 -17.69 -22.24 31.43
N PRO A 147 -17.50 -23.29 30.60
CA PRO A 147 -16.26 -23.56 29.88
C PRO A 147 -15.86 -22.48 28.85
N LYS A 148 -16.72 -21.48 28.68
CA LYS A 148 -16.47 -20.35 27.77
C LYS A 148 -15.90 -19.11 28.48
N LYS A 149 -15.55 -19.21 29.76
CA LYS A 149 -15.07 -18.08 30.57
C LYS A 149 -13.68 -18.38 31.10
N PHE A 150 -12.67 -17.63 30.66
CA PHE A 150 -11.34 -17.69 31.26
C PHE A 150 -11.32 -16.85 32.50
N ILE A 151 -10.99 -17.46 33.65
CA ILE A 151 -10.83 -16.79 34.94
C ILE A 151 -9.34 -16.69 35.23
N LYS A 152 -8.84 -15.47 35.39
CA LYS A 152 -7.48 -15.21 35.89
C LYS A 152 -7.57 -14.16 36.97
N ASN A 153 -7.04 -14.49 38.17
CA ASN A 153 -7.06 -13.61 39.35
C ASN A 153 -8.46 -13.12 39.73
N GLY A 154 -9.48 -14.01 39.77
CA GLY A 154 -10.85 -13.68 40.16
C GLY A 154 -11.62 -12.81 39.19
N LYS A 155 -11.09 -12.58 37.97
CA LYS A 155 -11.71 -11.77 36.95
C LYS A 155 -12.14 -12.64 35.77
N GLN A 156 -13.38 -12.48 35.33
CA GLN A 156 -13.90 -13.17 34.15
C GLN A 156 -13.52 -12.42 32.87
N TYR A 157 -12.93 -13.12 31.92
CA TYR A 157 -12.63 -12.60 30.58
C TYR A 157 -13.65 -13.17 29.59
N ILE A 158 -14.39 -12.31 28.90
CA ILE A 158 -15.30 -12.70 27.84
C ILE A 158 -14.62 -12.37 26.53
N PRO A 159 -14.29 -13.36 25.69
CA PRO A 159 -13.79 -13.07 24.35
C PRO A 159 -14.91 -12.38 23.54
N LEU A 160 -14.68 -11.15 23.10
CA LEU A 160 -15.60 -10.48 22.19
C LEU A 160 -15.38 -11.03 20.77
N PRO A 161 -16.43 -11.56 20.11
CA PRO A 161 -16.32 -12.16 18.78
C PRO A 161 -16.10 -11.15 17.67
N PHE A 162 -16.03 -9.85 17.98
CA PHE A 162 -15.90 -8.78 16.98
C PHE A 162 -14.51 -8.68 16.34
N GLY A 163 -13.48 -9.22 16.93
CA GLY A 163 -12.11 -9.19 16.38
C GLY A 163 -11.99 -9.97 15.06
N LEU A 164 -12.62 -11.13 14.97
CA LEU A 164 -12.58 -11.98 13.78
C LEU A 164 -13.20 -11.33 12.53
N PRO A 165 -14.43 -10.78 12.57
CA PRO A 165 -15.01 -10.09 11.41
C PRO A 165 -14.17 -8.89 10.95
N VAL A 166 -13.64 -8.11 11.89
CA VAL A 166 -12.78 -6.95 11.58
C VAL A 166 -11.45 -7.40 10.95
N ALA A 167 -10.83 -8.44 11.50
CA ALA A 167 -9.62 -9.04 10.95
C ALA A 167 -9.84 -9.56 9.53
N ALA A 168 -10.92 -10.32 9.31
CA ALA A 168 -11.27 -10.88 8.02
C ALA A 168 -11.58 -9.79 6.98
N ALA A 169 -12.32 -8.75 7.36
CA ALA A 169 -12.63 -7.61 6.47
C ALA A 169 -11.34 -6.88 6.05
N ASN A 170 -10.48 -6.54 7.00
CA ASN A 170 -9.20 -5.88 6.72
C ASN A 170 -8.27 -6.75 5.87
N TYR A 171 -8.19 -8.05 6.17
CA TYR A 171 -7.43 -8.99 5.35
C TYR A 171 -7.96 -9.00 3.91
N GLY A 172 -9.27 -9.13 3.72
CA GLY A 172 -9.90 -9.14 2.40
C GLY A 172 -9.66 -7.86 1.60
N ILE A 173 -9.77 -6.69 2.24
CA ILE A 173 -9.48 -5.39 1.61
C ILE A 173 -8.00 -5.32 1.20
N ALA A 174 -7.07 -5.66 2.09
CA ALA A 174 -5.63 -5.62 1.81
C ALA A 174 -5.24 -6.60 0.70
N TYR A 175 -5.79 -7.82 0.73
CA TYR A 175 -5.56 -8.83 -0.30
C TYR A 175 -6.02 -8.35 -1.68
N ARG A 176 -7.26 -7.85 -1.79
CA ARG A 176 -7.80 -7.30 -3.04
C ARG A 176 -7.00 -6.10 -3.53
N ALA A 177 -6.60 -5.21 -2.63
CA ALA A 177 -5.79 -4.05 -2.94
C ALA A 177 -4.41 -4.45 -3.49
N ASN A 178 -3.75 -5.42 -2.85
CA ASN A 178 -2.47 -5.95 -3.32
C ASN A 178 -2.58 -6.63 -4.69
N LYS A 179 -3.66 -7.41 -4.91
CA LYS A 179 -3.92 -8.05 -6.21
C LYS A 179 -4.10 -7.02 -7.32
N LYS A 180 -4.90 -5.96 -7.08
CA LYS A 180 -5.10 -4.88 -8.05
C LYS A 180 -3.80 -4.15 -8.36
N LEU A 181 -3.02 -3.80 -7.33
CA LEU A 181 -1.71 -3.19 -7.49
C LEU A 181 -0.79 -4.06 -8.35
N LYS A 182 -0.70 -5.36 -8.03
CA LYS A 182 0.12 -6.30 -8.79
C LYS A 182 -0.29 -6.35 -10.27
N ASN A 183 -1.59 -6.45 -10.52
CA ASN A 183 -2.13 -6.47 -11.89
C ASN A 183 -1.80 -5.18 -12.67
N ASP A 184 -1.90 -4.00 -12.03
CA ASP A 184 -1.54 -2.74 -12.70
C ASP A 184 -0.04 -2.68 -13.00
N LEU A 185 0.82 -3.14 -12.07
CA LEU A 185 2.26 -3.21 -12.29
C LEU A 185 2.63 -4.18 -13.41
N GLU A 186 1.92 -5.30 -13.57
CA GLU A 186 2.16 -6.25 -14.65
C GLU A 186 1.66 -5.74 -16.01
N TYR A 187 0.46 -5.17 -16.04
CA TYR A 187 -0.18 -4.72 -17.28
C TYR A 187 0.46 -3.47 -17.88
N LEU A 188 0.85 -2.52 -17.03
CA LEU A 188 1.38 -1.22 -17.43
C LEU A 188 2.91 -1.17 -17.53
N ASP A 189 3.60 -2.24 -17.14
CA ASP A 189 5.07 -2.30 -17.15
C ASP A 189 5.64 -2.02 -18.52
N LEU A 190 6.60 -1.10 -18.59
CA LEU A 190 7.33 -0.78 -19.82
C LEU A 190 8.61 -1.60 -20.00
N ALA A 191 9.09 -2.29 -18.96
CA ALA A 191 10.31 -3.06 -19.06
C ALA A 191 10.26 -4.07 -20.23
N ASN A 192 11.34 -4.18 -20.98
CA ASN A 192 11.52 -5.07 -22.12
C ASN A 192 10.57 -4.82 -23.32
N LYS A 193 9.84 -3.71 -23.35
CA LYS A 193 9.02 -3.38 -24.52
C LYS A 193 9.85 -2.72 -25.60
N VAL A 194 9.44 -2.96 -26.85
CA VAL A 194 10.04 -2.35 -28.06
C VAL A 194 9.05 -1.38 -28.66
N ILE A 195 9.52 -0.20 -29.05
CA ILE A 195 8.73 0.85 -29.67
C ILE A 195 9.14 0.92 -31.15
N GLN A 196 8.21 0.65 -32.07
CA GLN A 196 8.47 0.73 -33.48
C GLN A 196 8.63 2.19 -33.92
N PRO A 197 9.30 2.45 -35.08
CA PRO A 197 9.38 3.79 -35.64
C PRO A 197 8.01 4.44 -35.81
N GLY A 198 7.87 5.67 -35.34
CA GLY A 198 6.62 6.44 -35.35
C GLY A 198 5.60 6.07 -34.28
N ASP A 199 5.76 4.94 -33.59
CA ASP A 199 4.82 4.50 -32.57
C ASP A 199 4.99 5.24 -31.23
N SER A 200 3.92 5.20 -30.45
CA SER A 200 3.92 5.69 -29.07
C SER A 200 3.52 4.60 -28.08
N ILE A 201 4.18 4.57 -26.94
CA ILE A 201 3.86 3.67 -25.83
C ILE A 201 3.60 4.44 -24.54
N PHE A 202 2.68 3.90 -23.75
CA PHE A 202 2.39 4.40 -22.39
C PHE A 202 2.61 3.27 -21.39
N GLY A 203 3.13 3.62 -20.23
CA GLY A 203 3.24 2.66 -19.15
C GLY A 203 3.88 3.26 -17.92
N ILE A 204 4.37 2.37 -17.06
CA ILE A 204 4.96 2.72 -15.80
C ILE A 204 6.34 2.10 -15.64
N LEU A 205 7.21 2.81 -14.95
CA LEU A 205 8.49 2.30 -14.44
C LEU A 205 8.65 2.73 -12.99
N SER A 206 9.31 1.89 -12.20
CA SER A 206 9.61 2.16 -10.80
C SER A 206 11.08 2.46 -10.61
N PHE A 207 11.37 3.44 -9.75
CA PHE A 207 12.72 3.92 -9.47
C PHE A 207 12.98 4.01 -7.97
N LYS A 208 14.25 4.01 -7.59
CA LYS A 208 14.71 4.25 -6.23
C LYS A 208 15.63 5.48 -6.22
N GLY A 209 15.64 6.22 -5.10
CA GLY A 209 16.54 7.37 -4.95
C GLY A 209 16.06 8.64 -5.68
N VAL A 210 14.78 8.72 -6.04
CA VAL A 210 14.26 9.82 -6.90
C VAL A 210 13.25 10.72 -6.23
N ALA A 211 13.08 10.61 -4.91
CA ALA A 211 12.07 11.39 -4.18
C ALA A 211 12.25 12.91 -4.32
N ASN A 212 13.50 13.36 -4.47
CA ASN A 212 13.87 14.77 -4.62
C ASN A 212 14.25 15.16 -6.05
N CYS A 213 13.94 14.29 -7.02
CA CYS A 213 14.23 14.55 -8.43
C CYS A 213 13.22 15.55 -9.00
N GLY A 214 13.70 16.70 -9.46
CA GLY A 214 12.84 17.70 -10.09
C GLY A 214 12.36 17.25 -11.46
N ASP A 215 13.28 17.04 -12.38
CA ASP A 215 13.00 16.64 -13.76
C ASP A 215 13.71 15.33 -14.10
N ILE A 216 13.00 14.47 -14.82
CA ILE A 216 13.55 13.23 -15.37
C ILE A 216 13.85 13.45 -16.85
N PHE A 217 15.07 13.10 -17.24
CA PHE A 217 15.51 13.08 -18.63
C PHE A 217 15.63 11.63 -19.10
N ILE A 218 15.28 11.41 -20.36
CA ILE A 218 15.33 10.10 -21.02
C ILE A 218 16.12 10.27 -22.31
N THR A 219 17.20 9.53 -22.44
CA THR A 219 18.04 9.51 -23.65
C THR A 219 18.19 8.08 -24.17
N VAL A 220 18.51 7.92 -25.43
CA VAL A 220 18.86 6.63 -26.01
C VAL A 220 20.35 6.39 -25.80
N LYS A 221 20.73 5.19 -25.33
CA LYS A 221 22.14 4.77 -25.26
C LYS A 221 22.72 4.77 -26.67
N GLU A 222 23.87 5.40 -26.82
CA GLU A 222 24.70 5.30 -28.04
C GLU A 222 25.43 3.97 -28.10
#